data_1377556df82180e32a27a11fa5ce1163
#
_entry.id   1377556df82180e32a27a11fa5ce1163
#
_cell.length_a   1.000
_cell.length_b   1.000
_cell.length_c   1.000
_cell.angle_alpha   90.00
_cell.angle_beta   90.00
_cell.angle_gamma   90.00
#
_symmetry.space_group_name_H-M   'P 1'
#
loop_
_entity.id
_entity.type
_entity.pdbx_description
1 polymer ?
#
loop_
_entity_poly.entity_id
_entity_poly.type
_entity_poly.pdbx_seq_one_letter_code
_entity_poly.pdbx_strand_id
1 'polypeptide(L)'
;MKKITKIFLILGLLFIGLAFSLLCYLELEDINSSKKSALVMNTILKDINEKNTEEKVLNINGFNYIGYLVIPSLDINLPITANYTEESLKISPSLYYGSVNKNMIICGHAYNSQFKYLYQLKTGDKVIFTDINNNTYMYEVVLIEEIKQNEINKMLNSEFDLTLYTCTFNNLSRVTVRCKKIS
;
A
#
# COMPACT_ATOMS: atom_id res chain seq x y z
N MET A 1 14.04 15.69 -48.60
CA MET A 1 14.30 16.15 -47.20
C MET A 1 13.04 16.66 -46.48
N LYS A 2 12.29 17.65 -46.98
CA LYS A 2 11.13 18.25 -46.27
C LYS A 2 9.99 17.27 -45.87
N LYS A 3 9.73 16.18 -46.66
CA LYS A 3 8.69 15.19 -46.32
C LYS A 3 9.10 14.29 -45.13
N ILE A 4 10.35 13.85 -45.12
CA ILE A 4 10.88 12.98 -44.01
C ILE A 4 10.86 13.73 -42.68
N THR A 5 11.28 15.01 -42.69
CA THR A 5 11.26 15.84 -41.45
C THR A 5 9.84 16.01 -40.91
N LYS A 6 8.83 16.19 -41.78
CA LYS A 6 7.42 16.24 -41.34
C LYS A 6 6.93 14.93 -40.73
N ILE A 7 7.33 13.78 -41.29
CA ILE A 7 6.98 12.47 -40.75
C ILE A 7 7.56 12.28 -39.33
N PHE A 8 8.84 12.61 -39.12
CA PHE A 8 9.46 12.55 -37.81
C PHE A 8 8.83 13.50 -36.81
N LEU A 9 8.42 14.68 -37.23
CA LEU A 9 7.72 15.64 -36.35
C LEU A 9 6.35 15.10 -35.93
N ILE A 10 5.57 14.55 -36.86
CA ILE A 10 4.27 13.94 -36.55
C ILE A 10 4.45 12.74 -35.59
N LEU A 11 5.44 11.87 -35.87
CA LEU A 11 5.74 10.72 -35.01
C LEU A 11 6.14 11.16 -33.62
N GLY A 12 6.97 12.18 -33.47
CA GLY A 12 7.37 12.76 -32.19
C GLY A 12 6.17 13.30 -31.38
N LEU A 13 5.27 14.05 -32.04
CA LEU A 13 4.05 14.55 -31.42
C LEU A 13 3.13 13.40 -30.96
N LEU A 14 3.05 12.35 -31.77
CA LEU A 14 2.25 11.16 -31.41
C LEU A 14 2.82 10.45 -30.17
N PHE A 15 4.13 10.28 -30.06
CA PHE A 15 4.77 9.71 -28.87
C PHE A 15 4.57 10.58 -27.63
N ILE A 16 4.66 11.91 -27.77
CA ILE A 16 4.38 12.83 -26.65
C ILE A 16 2.93 12.68 -26.20
N GLY A 17 1.97 12.61 -27.13
CA GLY A 17 0.56 12.40 -26.83
C GLY A 17 0.29 11.07 -26.10
N LEU A 18 0.93 9.98 -26.54
CA LEU A 18 0.84 8.69 -25.87
C LEU A 18 1.43 8.72 -24.45
N ALA A 19 2.59 9.34 -24.27
CA ALA A 19 3.22 9.48 -22.96
C ALA A 19 2.34 10.29 -22.00
N PHE A 20 1.76 11.39 -22.46
CA PHE A 20 0.84 12.21 -21.67
C PHE A 20 -0.43 11.43 -21.29
N SER A 21 -1.02 10.70 -22.25
CA SER A 21 -2.18 9.84 -21.99
C SER A 21 -1.90 8.77 -20.92
N LEU A 22 -0.72 8.16 -20.97
CA LEU A 22 -0.30 7.19 -19.96
C LEU A 22 -0.16 7.82 -18.57
N LEU A 23 0.46 9.00 -18.48
CA LEU A 23 0.58 9.72 -17.20
C LEU A 23 -0.80 10.08 -16.61
N CYS A 24 -1.72 10.58 -17.45
CA CYS A 24 -3.09 10.84 -17.02
C CYS A 24 -3.80 9.57 -16.53
N TYR A 25 -3.61 8.44 -17.22
CA TYR A 25 -4.19 7.17 -16.81
C TYR A 25 -3.71 6.73 -15.41
N LEU A 26 -2.39 6.78 -15.17
CA LEU A 26 -1.80 6.42 -13.87
C LEU A 26 -2.31 7.33 -12.73
N GLU A 27 -2.44 8.63 -12.99
CA GLU A 27 -2.98 9.58 -12.00
C GLU A 27 -4.45 9.31 -11.70
N LEU A 28 -5.26 8.99 -12.72
CA LEU A 28 -6.66 8.63 -12.52
C LEU A 28 -6.82 7.33 -11.72
N GLU A 29 -5.93 6.36 -11.91
CA GLU A 29 -5.94 5.11 -11.15
C GLU A 29 -5.64 5.37 -9.67
N ASP A 30 -4.65 6.20 -9.35
CA ASP A 30 -4.32 6.62 -7.99
C ASP A 30 -5.49 7.38 -7.32
N ILE A 31 -6.09 8.34 -8.01
CA ILE A 31 -7.27 9.09 -7.51
C ILE A 31 -8.44 8.14 -7.24
N ASN A 32 -8.69 7.16 -8.11
CA ASN A 32 -9.76 6.19 -7.92
C ASN A 32 -9.47 5.26 -6.74
N SER A 33 -8.22 4.84 -6.56
CA SER A 33 -7.76 4.09 -5.39
C SER A 33 -8.04 4.87 -4.11
N SER A 34 -7.61 6.12 -4.04
CA SER A 34 -7.81 7.01 -2.89
C SER A 34 -9.28 7.14 -2.52
N LYS A 35 -10.16 7.41 -3.50
CA LYS A 35 -11.61 7.55 -3.26
C LYS A 35 -12.23 6.27 -2.72
N LYS A 36 -11.91 5.11 -3.32
CA LYS A 36 -12.43 3.82 -2.87
C LYS A 36 -11.94 3.49 -1.45
N SER A 37 -10.66 3.71 -1.19
CA SER A 37 -10.04 3.52 0.12
C SER A 37 -10.71 4.38 1.20
N ALA A 38 -10.97 5.66 0.92
CA ALA A 38 -11.65 6.56 1.84
C ALA A 38 -13.10 6.13 2.16
N LEU A 39 -13.85 5.67 1.15
CA LEU A 39 -15.22 5.14 1.37
C LEU A 39 -15.19 3.90 2.26
N VAL A 40 -14.28 2.98 2.00
CA VAL A 40 -14.10 1.78 2.82
C VAL A 40 -13.70 2.16 4.25
N MET A 41 -12.76 3.09 4.41
CA MET A 41 -12.31 3.56 5.72
C MET A 41 -13.46 4.11 6.56
N ASN A 42 -14.32 4.95 5.97
CA ASN A 42 -15.50 5.48 6.66
C ASN A 42 -16.46 4.36 7.11
N THR A 43 -16.61 3.30 6.28
CA THR A 43 -17.46 2.16 6.63
C THR A 43 -16.85 1.35 7.78
N ILE A 44 -15.54 1.09 7.77
CA ILE A 44 -14.82 0.38 8.84
C ILE A 44 -14.95 1.16 10.16
N LEU A 45 -14.71 2.47 10.15
CA LEU A 45 -14.80 3.31 11.36
C LEU A 45 -16.22 3.33 11.95
N LYS A 46 -17.24 3.32 11.09
CA LYS A 46 -18.64 3.22 11.54
C LYS A 46 -18.92 1.86 12.15
N ASP A 47 -18.52 0.77 11.50
CA ASP A 47 -18.76 -0.59 11.96
C ASP A 47 -18.07 -0.88 13.29
N ILE A 48 -16.80 -0.48 13.45
CA ILE A 48 -16.03 -0.61 14.70
C ILE A 48 -16.74 0.09 15.88
N ASN A 49 -17.38 1.23 15.63
CA ASN A 49 -18.09 1.99 16.67
C ASN A 49 -19.47 1.39 17.04
N GLU A 50 -20.09 0.66 16.13
CA GLU A 50 -21.46 0.14 16.28
C GLU A 50 -21.51 -1.34 16.72
N LYS A 51 -20.43 -2.14 16.49
CA LYS A 51 -20.41 -3.59 16.74
C LYS A 51 -19.64 -4.00 18.00
N ASN A 52 -20.22 -5.00 18.68
CA ASN A 52 -19.62 -5.79 19.76
C ASN A 52 -19.42 -7.27 19.33
N THR A 53 -18.95 -7.52 18.11
CA THR A 53 -18.84 -8.89 17.60
C THR A 53 -17.38 -9.27 17.37
N GLU A 54 -16.98 -10.47 17.81
CA GLU A 54 -15.65 -11.06 17.59
C GLU A 54 -15.49 -11.57 16.14
N GLU A 55 -15.70 -10.70 15.16
CA GLU A 55 -15.45 -11.03 13.75
C GLU A 55 -13.96 -10.88 13.44
N LYS A 56 -13.43 -11.77 12.59
CA LYS A 56 -12.02 -11.69 12.15
C LYS A 56 -11.83 -10.82 10.92
N VAL A 57 -12.87 -10.60 10.15
CA VAL A 57 -12.87 -9.83 8.90
C VAL A 57 -14.22 -9.14 8.70
N LEU A 58 -14.19 -7.96 8.09
CA LEU A 58 -15.37 -7.22 7.67
C LEU A 58 -15.48 -7.25 6.14
N ASN A 59 -16.58 -7.74 5.59
CA ASN A 59 -16.80 -7.73 4.14
C ASN A 59 -17.43 -6.41 3.69
N ILE A 60 -16.76 -5.72 2.79
CA ILE A 60 -17.26 -4.48 2.16
C ILE A 60 -17.09 -4.61 0.65
N ASN A 61 -18.17 -4.56 -0.09
CA ASN A 61 -18.20 -4.63 -1.56
C ASN A 61 -17.45 -5.85 -2.14
N GLY A 62 -17.52 -7.00 -1.45
CA GLY A 62 -16.89 -8.25 -1.89
C GLY A 62 -15.44 -8.43 -1.46
N PHE A 63 -14.83 -7.45 -0.78
CA PHE A 63 -13.49 -7.55 -0.21
C PHE A 63 -13.56 -7.67 1.31
N ASN A 64 -12.73 -8.56 1.86
CA ASN A 64 -12.61 -8.74 3.30
C ASN A 64 -11.51 -7.81 3.85
N TYR A 65 -11.80 -7.09 4.92
CA TYR A 65 -10.88 -6.17 5.60
C TYR A 65 -10.59 -6.68 6.99
N ILE A 66 -9.33 -6.50 7.45
CA ILE A 66 -8.87 -6.91 8.79
C ILE A 66 -8.70 -5.73 9.75
N GLY A 67 -8.83 -4.50 9.26
CA GLY A 67 -8.61 -3.29 10.02
C GLY A 67 -8.05 -2.17 9.17
N TYR A 68 -7.32 -1.25 9.80
CA TYR A 68 -6.70 -0.12 9.12
C TYR A 68 -5.31 0.21 9.69
N LEU A 69 -4.49 0.85 8.89
CA LEU A 69 -3.13 1.24 9.20
C LEU A 69 -3.00 2.77 9.20
N VAL A 70 -2.36 3.30 10.25
CA VAL A 70 -2.03 4.74 10.36
C VAL A 70 -0.53 4.90 10.44
N ILE A 71 0.03 5.79 9.63
CA ILE A 71 1.44 6.20 9.67
C ILE A 71 1.48 7.73 9.77
N PRO A 72 1.54 8.31 10.98
CA PRO A 72 1.38 9.76 11.16
C PRO A 72 2.41 10.61 10.42
N SER A 73 3.67 10.15 10.35
CA SER A 73 4.75 10.87 9.65
C SER A 73 4.58 10.97 8.13
N LEU A 74 3.69 10.16 7.54
CA LEU A 74 3.35 10.18 6.11
C LEU A 74 1.91 10.62 5.83
N ASP A 75 1.14 11.00 6.85
CA ASP A 75 -0.30 11.30 6.76
C ASP A 75 -1.11 10.15 6.10
N ILE A 76 -0.70 8.91 6.39
CA ILE A 76 -1.37 7.70 5.87
C ILE A 76 -2.41 7.22 6.87
N ASN A 77 -3.63 6.96 6.37
CA ASN A 77 -4.71 6.30 7.08
C ASN A 77 -5.49 5.42 6.08
N LEU A 78 -5.20 4.11 6.04
CA LEU A 78 -5.64 3.21 4.97
C LEU A 78 -6.25 1.92 5.53
N PRO A 79 -7.39 1.46 4.97
CA PRO A 79 -7.93 0.14 5.28
C PRO A 79 -6.97 -0.94 4.77
N ILE A 80 -6.97 -2.10 5.42
CA ILE A 80 -6.11 -3.25 5.05
C ILE A 80 -7.00 -4.42 4.68
N THR A 81 -6.86 -4.92 3.44
CA THR A 81 -7.58 -6.11 3.00
C THR A 81 -6.95 -7.38 3.56
N ALA A 82 -7.80 -8.38 3.83
CA ALA A 82 -7.38 -9.67 4.39
C ALA A 82 -6.58 -10.53 3.41
N ASN A 83 -6.84 -10.37 2.10
CA ASN A 83 -6.29 -11.21 1.06
C ASN A 83 -5.63 -10.36 -0.02
N TYR A 84 -4.40 -10.71 -0.35
CA TYR A 84 -3.69 -10.14 -1.47
C TYR A 84 -4.28 -10.62 -2.80
N THR A 85 -4.78 -9.68 -3.59
CA THR A 85 -5.11 -9.83 -5.02
C THR A 85 -4.76 -8.54 -5.76
N GLU A 86 -4.59 -8.60 -7.07
CA GLU A 86 -4.36 -7.39 -7.88
C GLU A 86 -5.54 -6.40 -7.77
N GLU A 87 -6.77 -6.92 -7.67
CA GLU A 87 -7.97 -6.10 -7.52
C GLU A 87 -8.02 -5.43 -6.14
N SER A 88 -7.68 -6.15 -5.05
CA SER A 88 -7.66 -5.58 -3.71
C SER A 88 -6.60 -4.50 -3.56
N LEU A 89 -5.40 -4.70 -4.12
CA LEU A 89 -4.32 -3.73 -4.10
C LEU A 89 -4.66 -2.42 -4.84
N LYS A 90 -5.50 -2.46 -5.87
CA LYS A 90 -5.99 -1.24 -6.53
C LYS A 90 -6.90 -0.39 -5.65
N ILE A 91 -7.39 -0.95 -4.55
CA ILE A 91 -8.25 -0.25 -3.60
C ILE A 91 -7.42 0.21 -2.40
N SER A 92 -6.68 -0.71 -1.77
CA SER A 92 -5.91 -0.43 -0.56
C SER A 92 -4.81 -1.47 -0.34
N PRO A 93 -3.85 -1.22 0.57
CA PRO A 93 -2.86 -2.22 0.96
C PRO A 93 -3.51 -3.50 1.47
N SER A 94 -2.81 -4.61 1.29
CA SER A 94 -3.30 -5.96 1.58
C SER A 94 -2.37 -6.71 2.53
N LEU A 95 -2.93 -7.54 3.39
CA LEU A 95 -2.16 -8.53 4.13
C LEU A 95 -1.57 -9.54 3.14
N TYR A 96 -0.25 -9.59 3.09
CA TYR A 96 0.49 -10.52 2.24
C TYR A 96 0.81 -11.82 2.97
N TYR A 97 1.18 -11.72 4.26
CA TYR A 97 1.58 -12.87 5.08
C TYR A 97 1.44 -12.58 6.57
N GLY A 98 1.28 -13.65 7.37
CA GLY A 98 1.32 -13.58 8.83
C GLY A 98 0.06 -13.01 9.48
N SER A 99 0.23 -12.47 10.67
CA SER A 99 -0.84 -11.85 11.47
C SER A 99 -0.22 -10.90 12.51
N VAL A 100 -1.04 -10.14 13.22
CA VAL A 100 -0.63 -9.21 14.27
C VAL A 100 0.35 -9.80 15.30
N ASN A 101 0.21 -11.09 15.61
CA ASN A 101 1.05 -11.79 16.60
C ASN A 101 2.15 -12.63 15.96
N LYS A 102 2.30 -12.60 14.63
CA LYS A 102 3.24 -13.46 13.92
C LYS A 102 3.67 -12.83 12.59
N ASN A 103 4.75 -12.03 12.63
CA ASN A 103 5.39 -11.47 11.45
C ASN A 103 4.37 -11.01 10.37
N MET A 104 3.60 -9.97 10.70
CA MET A 104 2.61 -9.41 9.77
C MET A 104 3.30 -8.68 8.62
N ILE A 105 2.98 -9.04 7.40
CA ILE A 105 3.54 -8.38 6.20
C ILE A 105 2.39 -7.79 5.40
N ILE A 106 2.44 -6.48 5.20
CA ILE A 106 1.44 -5.71 4.44
C ILE A 106 2.12 -5.14 3.20
N CYS A 107 1.53 -5.38 2.04
CA CYS A 107 1.96 -4.80 0.77
C CYS A 107 0.97 -3.75 0.27
N GLY A 108 1.48 -2.76 -0.44
CA GLY A 108 0.68 -1.74 -1.10
C GLY A 108 1.31 -1.31 -2.42
N HIS A 109 0.53 -0.73 -3.30
CA HIS A 109 1.03 -0.11 -4.52
C HIS A 109 1.90 1.13 -4.23
N ALA A 110 2.79 1.44 -5.18
CA ALA A 110 3.55 2.69 -5.17
C ALA A 110 2.69 3.88 -5.66
N TYR A 111 1.43 3.95 -5.23
CA TYR A 111 0.54 5.08 -5.45
C TYR A 111 0.81 6.19 -4.43
N ASN A 112 0.59 7.46 -4.81
CA ASN A 112 0.67 8.59 -3.88
C ASN A 112 -0.28 8.39 -2.69
N SER A 113 -1.43 7.80 -2.94
CA SER A 113 -2.47 7.49 -1.96
C SER A 113 -2.20 6.25 -1.12
N GLN A 114 -1.12 5.50 -1.40
CA GLN A 114 -0.76 4.29 -0.65
C GLN A 114 0.69 4.34 -0.14
N PHE A 115 1.58 3.47 -0.64
CA PHE A 115 2.89 3.22 -0.05
C PHE A 115 4.07 3.85 -0.80
N LYS A 116 3.82 4.71 -1.77
CA LYS A 116 4.88 5.38 -2.55
C LYS A 116 5.96 6.00 -1.69
N TYR A 117 5.58 6.61 -0.57
CA TYR A 117 6.48 7.41 0.27
C TYR A 117 7.06 6.64 1.47
N LEU A 118 6.92 5.31 1.53
CA LEU A 118 7.51 4.50 2.61
C LEU A 118 9.03 4.73 2.78
N TYR A 119 9.74 5.06 1.70
CA TYR A 119 11.18 5.36 1.74
C TYR A 119 11.53 6.63 2.54
N GLN A 120 10.56 7.49 2.85
CA GLN A 120 10.77 8.70 3.64
C GLN A 120 10.72 8.47 5.15
N LEU A 121 10.22 7.31 5.58
CA LEU A 121 10.20 6.93 6.99
C LEU A 121 11.61 6.89 7.57
N LYS A 122 11.68 7.04 8.90
CA LYS A 122 12.94 6.99 9.65
C LYS A 122 12.79 6.02 10.82
N THR A 123 13.89 5.47 11.29
CA THR A 123 13.92 4.73 12.55
C THR A 123 13.34 5.59 13.69
N GLY A 124 12.44 5.02 14.46
CA GLY A 124 11.68 5.71 15.50
C GLY A 124 10.27 6.17 15.08
N ASP A 125 9.98 6.24 13.77
CA ASP A 125 8.63 6.56 13.30
C ASP A 125 7.62 5.51 13.76
N LYS A 126 6.39 5.98 14.05
CA LYS A 126 5.32 5.10 14.53
C LYS A 126 4.46 4.60 13.39
N VAL A 127 4.08 3.33 13.51
CA VAL A 127 3.10 2.66 12.66
C VAL A 127 2.05 2.05 13.57
N ILE A 128 0.77 2.34 13.31
CA ILE A 128 -0.34 1.92 14.15
C ILE A 128 -1.28 1.08 13.31
N PHE A 129 -1.54 -0.14 13.72
CA PHE A 129 -2.56 -1.00 13.12
C PHE A 129 -3.71 -1.16 14.12
N THR A 130 -4.95 -0.92 13.66
CA THR A 130 -6.15 -1.20 14.44
C THR A 130 -6.98 -2.25 13.71
N ASP A 131 -7.28 -3.36 14.38
CA ASP A 131 -8.11 -4.41 13.80
C ASP A 131 -9.61 -4.04 13.81
N ILE A 132 -10.43 -4.86 13.17
CA ILE A 132 -11.88 -4.63 13.10
C ILE A 132 -12.59 -4.77 14.45
N ASN A 133 -11.94 -5.32 15.48
CA ASN A 133 -12.43 -5.40 16.85
C ASN A 133 -11.94 -4.24 17.73
N ASN A 134 -11.40 -3.19 17.10
CA ASN A 134 -10.85 -1.99 17.75
C ASN A 134 -9.63 -2.24 18.65
N ASN A 135 -8.95 -3.38 18.49
CA ASN A 135 -7.67 -3.60 19.16
C ASN A 135 -6.58 -2.86 18.41
N THR A 136 -5.84 -2.02 19.11
CA THR A 136 -4.78 -1.20 18.53
C THR A 136 -3.41 -1.76 18.89
N TYR A 137 -2.55 -1.86 17.88
CA TYR A 137 -1.19 -2.37 17.98
C TYR A 137 -0.23 -1.31 17.48
N MET A 138 0.71 -0.93 18.33
CA MET A 138 1.70 0.10 18.01
C MET A 138 3.05 -0.53 17.68
N TYR A 139 3.64 -0.06 16.59
CA TYR A 139 4.95 -0.50 16.11
C TYR A 139 5.85 0.72 15.92
N GLU A 140 7.15 0.47 16.00
CA GLU A 140 8.19 1.44 15.72
C GLU A 140 9.07 0.97 14.56
N VAL A 141 9.36 1.83 13.61
CA VAL A 141 10.28 1.56 12.50
C VAL A 141 11.69 1.37 13.05
N VAL A 142 12.30 0.24 12.74
CA VAL A 142 13.67 -0.10 13.19
C VAL A 142 14.66 -0.22 12.04
N LEU A 143 14.18 -0.51 10.82
CA LEU A 143 15.02 -0.65 9.63
C LEU A 143 14.23 -0.31 8.37
N ILE A 144 14.87 0.39 7.45
CA ILE A 144 14.35 0.60 6.09
C ILE A 144 15.41 0.07 5.14
N GLU A 145 15.02 -0.83 4.27
CA GLU A 145 15.91 -1.51 3.34
C GLU A 145 15.27 -1.69 1.97
N GLU A 146 16.09 -1.95 0.98
CA GLU A 146 15.64 -2.35 -0.35
C GLU A 146 15.95 -3.82 -0.58
N ILE A 147 14.92 -4.62 -0.85
CA ILE A 147 15.03 -6.07 -1.08
C ILE A 147 14.77 -6.37 -2.55
N LYS A 148 15.65 -7.11 -3.18
CA LYS A 148 15.47 -7.53 -4.57
C LYS A 148 14.27 -8.48 -4.71
N GLN A 149 13.63 -8.43 -5.88
CA GLN A 149 12.41 -9.21 -6.14
C GLN A 149 12.59 -10.74 -5.95
N ASN A 150 13.78 -11.26 -6.20
CA ASN A 150 14.11 -12.68 -6.05
C ASN A 150 14.52 -13.09 -4.61
N GLU A 151 14.58 -12.15 -3.66
CA GLU A 151 14.98 -12.40 -2.27
C GLU A 151 13.77 -12.48 -1.32
N ILE A 152 12.69 -13.11 -1.76
CA ILE A 152 11.43 -13.20 -0.99
C ILE A 152 11.63 -13.88 0.38
N ASN A 153 12.59 -14.79 0.50
CA ASN A 153 12.90 -15.45 1.76
C ASN A 153 13.38 -14.46 2.83
N LYS A 154 14.08 -13.39 2.45
CA LYS A 154 14.46 -12.32 3.39
C LYS A 154 13.22 -11.63 3.97
N MET A 155 12.17 -11.50 3.16
CA MET A 155 10.92 -10.88 3.62
C MET A 155 10.16 -11.80 4.56
N LEU A 156 10.02 -13.07 4.22
CA LEU A 156 9.21 -14.05 4.98
C LEU A 156 9.87 -14.52 6.27
N ASN A 157 11.19 -14.70 6.28
CA ASN A 157 11.96 -15.19 7.43
C ASN A 157 12.46 -14.06 8.34
N SER A 158 11.71 -12.98 8.43
CA SER A 158 12.06 -11.80 9.21
C SER A 158 11.81 -12.02 10.71
N GLU A 159 12.67 -11.49 11.55
CA GLU A 159 12.48 -11.39 13.01
C GLU A 159 11.56 -10.23 13.42
N PHE A 160 11.08 -9.44 12.47
CA PHE A 160 10.29 -8.25 12.71
C PHE A 160 8.81 -8.59 12.90
N ASP A 161 8.12 -7.81 13.72
CA ASP A 161 6.71 -8.04 14.06
C ASP A 161 5.77 -7.54 12.96
N LEU A 162 6.14 -6.42 12.31
CA LEU A 162 5.44 -5.86 11.17
C LEU A 162 6.43 -5.48 10.07
N THR A 163 6.07 -5.79 8.83
CA THR A 163 6.78 -5.36 7.63
C THR A 163 5.81 -4.70 6.66
N LEU A 164 6.15 -3.49 6.22
CA LEU A 164 5.44 -2.81 5.13
C LEU A 164 6.33 -2.81 3.89
N TYR A 165 5.76 -3.06 2.72
CA TYR A 165 6.54 -2.96 1.49
C TYR A 165 5.74 -2.46 0.29
N THR A 166 6.46 -1.88 -0.66
CA THR A 166 5.97 -1.50 -1.98
C THR A 166 7.04 -1.75 -3.04
N CYS A 167 6.64 -1.84 -4.31
CA CYS A 167 7.59 -1.95 -5.41
C CYS A 167 8.35 -0.63 -5.61
N THR A 168 9.62 -0.72 -6.02
CA THR A 168 10.37 0.43 -6.54
C THR A 168 9.87 0.80 -7.93
N PHE A 169 10.20 2.02 -8.39
CA PHE A 169 9.77 2.55 -9.70
C PHE A 169 10.09 1.62 -10.87
N ASN A 170 11.21 0.91 -10.82
CA ASN A 170 11.65 -0.02 -11.86
C ASN A 170 11.13 -1.46 -11.65
N ASN A 171 10.36 -1.72 -10.59
CA ASN A 171 9.85 -3.04 -10.19
C ASN A 171 10.93 -4.13 -9.94
N LEU A 172 12.22 -3.77 -9.90
CA LEU A 172 13.32 -4.72 -9.68
C LEU A 172 13.54 -5.04 -8.20
N SER A 173 13.07 -4.18 -7.32
CA SER A 173 13.21 -4.30 -5.88
C SER A 173 11.97 -3.77 -5.15
N ARG A 174 11.99 -3.88 -3.84
CA ARG A 174 10.93 -3.43 -2.93
C ARG A 174 11.52 -2.57 -1.84
N VAL A 175 10.98 -1.36 -1.67
CA VAL A 175 11.19 -0.60 -0.46
C VAL A 175 10.49 -1.33 0.67
N THR A 176 11.23 -1.71 1.70
CA THR A 176 10.77 -2.53 2.81
C THR A 176 11.05 -1.81 4.12
N VAL A 177 10.01 -1.62 4.91
CA VAL A 177 10.06 -1.00 6.24
C VAL A 177 9.82 -2.07 7.28
N ARG A 178 10.77 -2.26 8.19
CA ARG A 178 10.75 -3.24 9.26
C ARG A 178 10.41 -2.57 10.58
N CYS A 179 9.45 -3.14 11.29
CA CYS A 179 8.97 -2.57 12.54
C CYS A 179 8.98 -3.60 13.67
N LYS A 180 9.20 -3.12 14.89
CA LYS A 180 9.05 -3.87 16.13
C LYS A 180 7.82 -3.39 16.88
N LYS A 181 7.07 -4.32 17.45
CA LYS A 181 5.91 -4.02 18.29
C LYS A 181 6.37 -3.38 19.60
N ILE A 182 5.69 -2.31 20.01
CA ILE A 182 5.96 -1.58 21.25
C ILE A 182 4.79 -1.59 22.22
N SER A 183 3.56 -1.86 21.76
CA SER A 183 2.37 -2.11 22.58
C SER A 183 1.28 -2.82 21.77
#